data_15e577df2c02daca9a680b4890bb90ed
#
_entry.id   15e577df2c02daca9a680b4890bb90ed
#
_cell.length_a   1.000
_cell.length_b   1.000
_cell.length_c   1.000
_cell.angle_alpha   90.00
_cell.angle_beta   90.00
_cell.angle_gamma   90.00
#
_symmetry.space_group_name_H-M   'P 1'
#
loop_
_entity.id
_entity.type
_entity.pdbx_description
1 polymer ?
#
loop_
_entity_poly.entity_id
_entity_poly.type
_entity_poly.pdbx_seq_one_letter_code
_entity_poly.pdbx_strand_id
1 'polypeptide(L)'
;ALAARTGALYVPPFDAPLIIAGQGTALLEFKRQTPELDVVVVPVGGGGLLAGSCLVQDRLMVYGAEPEGASDAARSLASGERVLAQTPDTICDGLQTTLGVLNFEIIKRRTTDILTASDADTIFAMQLIWQFTKQWVEPSSAVALAVVMRNRSVFLGQKVGIILTGGNVDLDRL
;
A
#
# COMPACT_ATOMS: atom_id res chain seq x y z
N ALA A 1 6.51 -9.26 -25.35
CA ALA A 1 6.06 -9.95 -26.58
C ALA A 1 4.94 -9.16 -27.30
N LEU A 2 3.83 -8.74 -26.64
CA LEU A 2 2.71 -8.05 -27.30
C LEU A 2 3.12 -6.66 -27.80
N ALA A 3 3.76 -5.84 -26.97
CA ALA A 3 4.23 -4.50 -27.32
C ALA A 3 5.16 -4.51 -28.55
N ALA A 4 6.09 -5.47 -28.61
CA ALA A 4 7.00 -5.62 -29.76
C ALA A 4 6.26 -5.98 -31.07
N ARG A 5 5.10 -6.68 -31.00
CA ARG A 5 4.30 -7.05 -32.18
C ARG A 5 3.37 -5.94 -32.65
N THR A 6 2.89 -5.12 -31.73
CA THR A 6 1.84 -4.12 -32.00
C THR A 6 2.37 -2.69 -32.08
N GLY A 7 3.64 -2.45 -31.72
CA GLY A 7 4.20 -1.11 -31.56
C GLY A 7 3.68 -0.34 -30.33
N ALA A 8 2.92 -1.02 -29.44
CA ALA A 8 2.39 -0.38 -28.24
C ALA A 8 3.50 -0.05 -27.23
N LEU A 9 3.36 1.07 -26.55
CA LEU A 9 4.25 1.44 -25.47
C LEU A 9 3.94 0.60 -24.23
N TYR A 10 4.96 -0.06 -23.67
CA TYR A 10 4.84 -0.71 -22.38
C TYR A 10 5.00 0.31 -21.25
N VAL A 11 3.98 0.44 -20.41
CA VAL A 11 4.02 1.27 -19.20
C VAL A 11 4.20 0.33 -18.01
N PRO A 12 5.31 0.43 -17.22
CA PRO A 12 5.50 -0.38 -16.03
C PRO A 12 4.38 -0.13 -15.00
N PRO A 13 3.93 -1.15 -14.25
CA PRO A 13 2.81 -0.98 -13.32
C PRO A 13 3.16 -0.15 -12.07
N PHE A 14 4.41 -0.11 -11.64
CA PHE A 14 4.82 0.57 -10.40
C PHE A 14 6.26 1.11 -10.40
N ASP A 15 7.24 0.44 -11.05
CA ASP A 15 8.67 0.75 -10.90
C ASP A 15 9.19 1.64 -12.05
N ALA A 16 8.67 2.85 -12.14
CA ALA A 16 9.11 3.87 -13.08
C ALA A 16 8.90 5.27 -12.51
N PRO A 17 9.81 6.24 -12.79
CA PRO A 17 9.76 7.58 -12.19
C PRO A 17 8.43 8.30 -12.40
N LEU A 18 7.87 8.27 -13.60
CA LEU A 18 6.59 8.94 -13.91
C LEU A 18 5.40 8.25 -13.24
N ILE A 19 5.45 6.92 -13.08
CA ILE A 19 4.42 6.17 -12.34
C ILE A 19 4.48 6.54 -10.86
N ILE A 20 5.66 6.52 -10.26
CA ILE A 20 5.86 6.91 -8.86
C ILE A 20 5.36 8.35 -8.62
N ALA A 21 5.70 9.29 -9.49
CA ALA A 21 5.25 10.68 -9.42
C ALA A 21 3.71 10.77 -9.51
N GLY A 22 3.10 10.05 -10.44
CA GLY A 22 1.65 9.97 -10.58
C GLY A 22 0.97 9.39 -9.34
N GLN A 23 1.50 8.33 -8.75
CA GLN A 23 0.96 7.72 -7.53
C GLN A 23 1.04 8.66 -6.31
N GLY A 24 2.06 9.51 -6.23
CA GLY A 24 2.20 10.53 -5.18
C GLY A 24 1.06 11.56 -5.17
N THR A 25 0.36 11.76 -6.28
CA THR A 25 -0.75 12.72 -6.37
C THR A 25 -1.91 12.36 -5.44
N ALA A 26 -2.12 11.08 -5.13
CA ALA A 26 -3.14 10.64 -4.19
C ALA A 26 -2.93 11.25 -2.79
N LEU A 27 -1.72 11.13 -2.24
CA LEU A 27 -1.43 11.76 -0.95
C LEU A 27 -1.35 13.29 -1.04
N LEU A 28 -0.88 13.83 -2.16
CA LEU A 28 -0.83 15.28 -2.36
C LEU A 28 -2.22 15.90 -2.29
N GLU A 29 -3.22 15.26 -2.90
CA GLU A 29 -4.61 15.68 -2.84
C GLU A 29 -5.21 15.47 -1.44
N PHE A 30 -4.96 14.31 -0.83
CA PHE A 30 -5.44 13.99 0.52
C PHE A 30 -4.98 15.02 1.56
N LYS A 31 -3.71 15.44 1.52
CA LYS A 31 -3.17 16.50 2.38
C LYS A 31 -3.87 17.85 2.21
N ARG A 32 -4.30 18.18 1.00
CA ARG A 32 -5.06 19.42 0.73
C ARG A 32 -6.46 19.35 1.30
N GLN A 33 -7.09 18.18 1.24
CA GLN A 33 -8.45 17.95 1.77
C GLN A 33 -8.44 17.84 3.30
N THR A 34 -7.37 17.32 3.89
CA THR A 34 -7.24 17.05 5.33
C THR A 34 -5.87 17.48 5.84
N PRO A 35 -5.64 18.80 6.01
CA PRO A 35 -4.31 19.33 6.34
C PRO A 35 -3.83 19.01 7.77
N GLU A 36 -4.70 18.52 8.63
CA GLU A 36 -4.42 18.16 10.02
C GLU A 36 -3.96 16.71 10.22
N LEU A 37 -3.75 15.94 9.16
CA LEU A 37 -3.23 14.58 9.27
C LEU A 37 -1.83 14.54 9.92
N ASP A 38 -1.62 13.56 10.79
CA ASP A 38 -0.34 13.23 11.39
C ASP A 38 0.31 12.04 10.67
N VAL A 39 -0.51 11.08 10.26
CA VAL A 39 -0.09 9.79 9.68
C VAL A 39 -0.92 9.46 8.46
N VAL A 40 -0.29 8.80 7.49
CA VAL A 40 -0.98 8.12 6.39
C VAL A 40 -0.52 6.67 6.29
N VAL A 41 -1.47 5.76 6.12
CA VAL A 41 -1.24 4.33 5.90
C VAL A 41 -1.62 3.96 4.47
N VAL A 42 -0.71 3.29 3.78
CA VAL A 42 -0.76 3.02 2.33
C VAL A 42 -0.56 1.53 2.07
N PRO A 43 -1.45 0.85 1.32
CA PRO A 43 -1.22 -0.53 0.90
C PRO A 43 0.04 -0.67 0.04
N VAL A 44 0.78 -1.77 0.20
CA VAL A 44 2.05 -2.02 -0.48
C VAL A 44 2.05 -3.36 -1.21
N GLY A 45 2.20 -3.30 -2.54
CA GLY A 45 2.61 -4.41 -3.39
C GLY A 45 3.96 -4.06 -4.03
N GLY A 46 4.01 -3.73 -5.30
CA GLY A 46 5.25 -3.26 -5.98
C GLY A 46 5.85 -1.94 -5.46
N GLY A 47 5.15 -1.25 -4.54
CA GLY A 47 5.66 -0.09 -3.80
C GLY A 47 5.47 1.27 -4.47
N GLY A 48 4.87 1.34 -5.67
CA GLY A 48 4.75 2.61 -6.42
C GLY A 48 3.95 3.67 -5.67
N LEU A 49 2.80 3.30 -5.08
CA LEU A 49 1.96 4.21 -4.31
C LEU A 49 2.64 4.66 -3.01
N LEU A 50 3.27 3.73 -2.27
CA LEU A 50 4.02 4.07 -1.06
C LEU A 50 5.20 4.98 -1.37
N ALA A 51 6.02 4.64 -2.39
CA ALA A 51 7.15 5.46 -2.81
C ALA A 51 6.69 6.87 -3.23
N GLY A 52 5.64 6.98 -4.05
CA GLY A 52 5.06 8.26 -4.44
C GLY A 52 4.56 9.07 -3.25
N SER A 53 3.89 8.43 -2.31
CA SER A 53 3.43 9.05 -1.05
C SER A 53 4.60 9.58 -0.22
N CYS A 54 5.67 8.79 -0.10
CA CYS A 54 6.89 9.20 0.60
C CYS A 54 7.58 10.43 -0.02
N LEU A 55 7.45 10.63 -1.32
CA LEU A 55 8.04 11.82 -1.98
C LEU A 55 7.32 13.12 -1.65
N VAL A 56 6.05 13.05 -1.29
CA VAL A 56 5.20 14.22 -1.01
C VAL A 56 4.75 14.31 0.45
N GLN A 57 5.34 13.51 1.34
CA GLN A 57 4.90 13.38 2.74
C GLN A 57 5.08 14.66 3.58
N ASP A 58 6.09 15.50 3.26
CA ASP A 58 6.50 16.65 4.10
C ASP A 58 6.74 16.20 5.57
N ARG A 59 5.89 16.66 6.50
CA ARG A 59 5.95 16.33 7.93
C ARG A 59 5.15 15.08 8.32
N LEU A 60 4.36 14.50 7.40
CA LEU A 60 3.55 13.31 7.72
C LEU A 60 4.40 12.08 7.92
N MET A 61 4.02 11.25 8.88
CA MET A 61 4.52 9.88 8.97
C MET A 61 3.78 9.02 7.95
N VAL A 62 4.53 8.34 7.09
CA VAL A 62 3.97 7.44 6.07
C VAL A 62 4.32 6.01 6.41
N TYR A 63 3.29 5.20 6.63
CA TYR A 63 3.39 3.78 6.90
C TYR A 63 2.93 2.96 5.70
N GLY A 64 3.64 1.87 5.44
CA GLY A 64 3.17 0.83 4.53
C GLY A 64 2.30 -0.20 5.25
N ALA A 65 1.36 -0.80 4.52
CA ALA A 65 0.52 -1.90 4.98
C ALA A 65 0.63 -3.09 4.04
N GLU A 66 1.04 -4.25 4.54
CA GLU A 66 1.13 -5.50 3.80
C GLU A 66 0.33 -6.62 4.46
N PRO A 67 -0.17 -7.61 3.70
CA PRO A 67 -0.63 -8.85 4.28
C PRO A 67 0.56 -9.71 4.76
N GLU A 68 0.40 -10.41 5.88
CA GLU A 68 1.45 -11.30 6.42
C GLU A 68 1.93 -12.33 5.39
N GLY A 69 1.00 -12.86 4.56
CA GLY A 69 1.30 -13.83 3.52
C GLY A 69 2.05 -13.29 2.30
N ALA A 70 2.29 -11.95 2.21
CA ALA A 70 3.09 -11.32 1.16
C ALA A 70 3.85 -10.11 1.71
N SER A 71 4.66 -10.30 2.76
CA SER A 71 5.33 -9.26 3.55
C SER A 71 6.77 -8.96 3.10
N ASP A 72 7.05 -8.99 1.80
CA ASP A 72 8.40 -8.76 1.28
C ASP A 72 8.91 -7.34 1.51
N ALA A 73 8.05 -6.34 1.48
CA ALA A 73 8.46 -4.96 1.71
C ALA A 73 8.83 -4.72 3.18
N ALA A 74 8.07 -5.25 4.14
CA ALA A 74 8.41 -5.18 5.55
C ALA A 74 9.76 -5.89 5.84
N ARG A 75 9.97 -7.08 5.27
CA ARG A 75 11.24 -7.81 5.39
C ARG A 75 12.40 -7.07 4.73
N SER A 76 12.15 -6.46 3.56
CA SER A 76 13.16 -5.67 2.85
C SER A 76 13.57 -4.43 3.65
N LEU A 77 12.62 -3.75 4.26
CA LEU A 77 12.88 -2.58 5.09
C LEU A 77 13.68 -2.97 6.34
N ALA A 78 13.28 -4.04 7.03
CA ALA A 78 13.94 -4.51 8.26
C ALA A 78 15.38 -4.99 8.02
N SER A 79 15.64 -5.68 6.89
CA SER A 79 16.99 -6.15 6.54
C SER A 79 17.86 -5.08 5.89
N GLY A 80 17.26 -4.04 5.32
CA GLY A 80 17.94 -3.06 4.48
C GLY A 80 18.29 -3.57 3.08
N GLU A 81 17.85 -4.77 2.70
CA GLU A 81 18.08 -5.43 1.41
C GLU A 81 16.73 -5.83 0.78
N ARG A 82 16.57 -5.57 -0.52
CA ARG A 82 15.35 -5.89 -1.23
C ARG A 82 15.17 -7.41 -1.38
N VAL A 83 14.05 -7.95 -0.90
CA VAL A 83 13.62 -9.33 -1.15
C VAL A 83 13.32 -9.48 -2.65
N LEU A 84 13.98 -10.42 -3.31
CA LEU A 84 13.92 -10.60 -4.76
C LEU A 84 12.79 -11.54 -5.21
N ALA A 85 12.39 -12.45 -4.34
CA ALA A 85 11.34 -13.42 -4.65
C ALA A 85 10.60 -13.83 -3.37
N GLN A 86 9.31 -14.11 -3.52
CA GLN A 86 8.48 -14.71 -2.48
C GLN A 86 7.40 -15.57 -3.13
N THR A 87 6.82 -16.47 -2.35
CA THR A 87 5.59 -17.19 -2.72
C THR A 87 4.46 -16.58 -1.88
N PRO A 88 3.64 -15.70 -2.46
CA PRO A 88 2.57 -15.06 -1.72
C PRO A 88 1.44 -16.07 -1.40
N ASP A 89 0.91 -15.97 -0.18
CA ASP A 89 -0.25 -16.74 0.29
C ASP A 89 -1.19 -15.79 1.02
N THR A 90 -2.05 -15.09 0.28
CA THR A 90 -2.96 -14.07 0.80
C THR A 90 -4.11 -13.80 -0.17
N ILE A 91 -5.25 -13.37 0.38
CA ILE A 91 -6.42 -12.90 -0.38
C ILE A 91 -6.19 -11.51 -1.01
N CYS A 92 -5.14 -10.79 -0.63
CA CYS A 92 -4.79 -9.47 -1.18
C CYS A 92 -4.11 -9.64 -2.55
N ASP A 93 -4.86 -9.99 -3.58
CA ASP A 93 -4.36 -10.33 -4.91
C ASP A 93 -3.57 -9.20 -5.59
N GLY A 94 -3.95 -7.96 -5.35
CA GLY A 94 -3.23 -6.76 -5.84
C GLY A 94 -1.88 -6.50 -5.17
N LEU A 95 -1.53 -7.22 -4.09
CA LEU A 95 -0.31 -7.03 -3.31
C LEU A 95 0.68 -8.22 -3.39
N GLN A 96 0.45 -9.16 -4.28
CA GLN A 96 1.25 -10.40 -4.42
C GLN A 96 2.55 -10.21 -5.22
N THR A 97 3.07 -9.01 -5.34
CA THR A 97 4.32 -8.70 -6.04
C THR A 97 5.44 -8.35 -5.07
N THR A 98 6.69 -8.37 -5.53
CA THR A 98 7.81 -7.84 -4.75
C THR A 98 8.06 -6.36 -5.09
N LEU A 99 8.73 -5.64 -4.17
CA LEU A 99 9.09 -4.23 -4.36
C LEU A 99 9.89 -4.01 -5.65
N GLY A 100 9.58 -2.94 -6.37
CA GLY A 100 10.43 -2.41 -7.43
C GLY A 100 11.77 -1.89 -6.91
N VAL A 101 12.77 -1.80 -7.79
CA VAL A 101 14.12 -1.34 -7.43
C VAL A 101 14.11 0.13 -7.01
N LEU A 102 13.51 0.99 -7.84
CA LEU A 102 13.40 2.43 -7.56
C LEU A 102 12.53 2.68 -6.34
N ASN A 103 11.44 1.95 -6.23
CA ASN A 103 10.50 2.05 -5.11
C ASN A 103 11.20 1.71 -3.79
N PHE A 104 11.97 0.63 -3.73
CA PHE A 104 12.71 0.23 -2.53
C PHE A 104 13.68 1.31 -2.05
N GLU A 105 14.43 1.93 -2.97
CA GLU A 105 15.39 2.99 -2.62
C GLU A 105 14.71 4.23 -2.02
N ILE A 106 13.50 4.57 -2.46
CA ILE A 106 12.73 5.68 -1.91
C ILE A 106 12.14 5.29 -0.54
N ILE A 107 11.49 4.13 -0.48
CA ILE A 107 10.84 3.60 0.72
C ILE A 107 11.83 3.46 1.86
N LYS A 108 12.99 2.83 1.60
CA LYS A 108 14.05 2.61 2.59
C LYS A 108 14.51 3.90 3.29
N ARG A 109 14.46 5.03 2.57
CA ARG A 109 14.96 6.33 3.08
C ARG A 109 13.88 7.19 3.73
N ARG A 110 12.62 6.95 3.42
CA ARG A 110 11.55 7.91 3.69
C ARG A 110 10.35 7.35 4.43
N THR A 111 10.04 6.07 4.29
CA THR A 111 8.90 5.51 5.02
C THR A 111 9.20 5.44 6.52
N THR A 112 8.16 5.61 7.32
CA THR A 112 8.28 5.49 8.78
C THR A 112 8.46 4.02 9.18
N ASP A 113 7.58 3.15 8.68
CA ASP A 113 7.66 1.71 8.84
C ASP A 113 6.69 1.00 7.86
N ILE A 114 6.80 -0.33 7.77
CA ILE A 114 5.84 -1.18 7.05
C ILE A 114 5.32 -2.22 8.02
N LEU A 115 4.02 -2.16 8.28
CA LEU A 115 3.33 -3.02 9.23
C LEU A 115 2.49 -4.07 8.49
N THR A 116 2.26 -5.21 9.15
CA THR A 116 1.52 -6.31 8.54
C THR A 116 0.22 -6.62 9.29
N ALA A 117 -0.73 -7.21 8.56
CA ALA A 117 -1.97 -7.75 9.10
C ALA A 117 -2.29 -9.12 8.48
N SER A 118 -3.02 -9.95 9.20
CA SER A 118 -3.48 -11.23 8.67
C SER A 118 -4.64 -11.05 7.68
N ASP A 119 -4.91 -12.09 6.88
CA ASP A 119 -6.08 -12.11 6.00
C ASP A 119 -7.40 -12.02 6.79
N ALA A 120 -7.46 -12.63 7.97
CA ALA A 120 -8.62 -12.53 8.85
C ALA A 120 -8.87 -11.09 9.35
N ASP A 121 -7.81 -10.37 9.76
CA ASP A 121 -7.90 -8.96 10.12
C ASP A 121 -8.34 -8.11 8.91
N THR A 122 -7.86 -8.46 7.73
CA THR A 122 -8.17 -7.76 6.47
C THR A 122 -9.64 -7.94 6.08
N ILE A 123 -10.19 -9.16 6.19
CA ILE A 123 -11.62 -9.43 5.96
C ILE A 123 -12.48 -8.63 6.95
N PHE A 124 -12.10 -8.62 8.22
CA PHE A 124 -12.82 -7.87 9.23
C PHE A 124 -12.80 -6.35 8.95
N ALA A 125 -11.65 -5.81 8.59
CA ALA A 125 -11.51 -4.40 8.19
C ALA A 125 -12.37 -4.07 6.96
N MET A 126 -12.40 -4.95 5.96
CA MET A 126 -13.22 -4.81 4.76
C MET A 126 -14.72 -4.74 5.09
N GLN A 127 -15.20 -5.63 5.99
CA GLN A 127 -16.59 -5.62 6.46
C GLN A 127 -16.94 -4.30 7.17
N LEU A 128 -16.05 -3.77 8.00
CA LEU A 128 -16.24 -2.47 8.67
C LEU A 128 -16.33 -1.33 7.65
N ILE A 129 -15.43 -1.29 6.66
CA ILE A 129 -15.49 -0.26 5.60
C ILE A 129 -16.84 -0.33 4.90
N TRP A 130 -17.27 -1.51 4.45
CA TRP A 130 -18.57 -1.68 3.77
C TRP A 130 -19.73 -1.25 4.66
N GLN A 131 -19.72 -1.69 5.94
CA GLN A 131 -20.81 -1.44 6.86
C GLN A 131 -20.97 0.05 7.21
N PHE A 132 -19.87 0.75 7.47
CA PHE A 132 -19.92 2.11 8.00
C PHE A 132 -19.78 3.19 6.94
N THR A 133 -18.99 2.97 5.90
CA THR A 133 -18.75 3.98 4.85
C THR A 133 -19.59 3.75 3.60
N LYS A 134 -20.16 2.55 3.41
CA LYS A 134 -20.85 2.10 2.19
C LYS A 134 -19.93 2.11 0.95
N GLN A 135 -18.62 2.15 1.18
CA GLN A 135 -17.64 2.04 0.09
C GLN A 135 -17.30 0.59 -0.17
N TRP A 136 -17.37 0.21 -1.44
CA TRP A 136 -16.97 -1.10 -1.88
C TRP A 136 -15.46 -1.16 -2.02
N VAL A 137 -14.80 -2.00 -1.22
CA VAL A 137 -13.34 -2.16 -1.23
C VAL A 137 -12.95 -3.61 -1.36
N GLU A 138 -11.81 -3.87 -1.98
CA GLU A 138 -11.15 -5.17 -2.09
C GLU A 138 -10.21 -5.42 -0.90
N PRO A 139 -9.78 -6.68 -0.64
CA PRO A 139 -8.82 -7.00 0.42
C PRO A 139 -7.52 -6.19 0.35
N SER A 140 -6.95 -6.05 -0.85
CA SER A 140 -5.73 -5.26 -1.09
C SER A 140 -5.84 -3.80 -0.66
N SER A 141 -7.05 -3.25 -0.61
CA SER A 141 -7.35 -1.91 -0.10
C SER A 141 -7.57 -1.91 1.41
N ALA A 142 -8.32 -2.89 1.92
CA ALA A 142 -8.75 -2.96 3.31
C ALA A 142 -7.60 -3.28 4.28
N VAL A 143 -6.50 -3.88 3.82
CA VAL A 143 -5.33 -4.21 4.64
C VAL A 143 -4.75 -2.98 5.35
N ALA A 144 -4.88 -1.79 4.77
CA ALA A 144 -4.44 -0.55 5.42
C ALA A 144 -5.22 -0.25 6.71
N LEU A 145 -6.54 -0.48 6.72
CA LEU A 145 -7.33 -0.37 7.96
C LEU A 145 -7.01 -1.51 8.93
N ALA A 146 -6.83 -2.74 8.43
CA ALA A 146 -6.47 -3.90 9.25
C ALA A 146 -5.17 -3.63 10.03
N VAL A 147 -4.14 -3.10 9.37
CA VAL A 147 -2.87 -2.71 9.99
C VAL A 147 -3.07 -1.68 11.11
N VAL A 148 -3.88 -0.64 10.88
CA VAL A 148 -4.17 0.38 11.91
C VAL A 148 -4.87 -0.24 13.11
N MET A 149 -5.85 -1.11 12.86
CA MET A 149 -6.62 -1.75 13.93
C MET A 149 -5.78 -2.71 14.78
N ARG A 150 -4.87 -3.44 14.15
CA ARG A 150 -3.96 -4.37 14.82
C ARG A 150 -2.88 -3.66 15.64
N ASN A 151 -2.40 -2.52 15.16
CA ASN A 151 -1.28 -1.78 15.73
C ASN A 151 -1.73 -0.46 16.40
N ARG A 152 -2.86 -0.48 17.11
CA ARG A 152 -3.48 0.73 17.71
C ARG A 152 -2.54 1.55 18.57
N SER A 153 -1.63 0.92 19.30
CA SER A 153 -0.66 1.61 20.14
C SER A 153 0.30 2.50 19.37
N VAL A 154 0.62 2.14 18.10
CA VAL A 154 1.48 2.93 17.20
C VAL A 154 0.81 4.24 16.82
N PHE A 155 -0.51 4.22 16.69
CA PHE A 155 -1.31 5.34 16.16
C PHE A 155 -2.08 6.12 17.23
N LEU A 156 -1.84 5.82 18.52
CA LEU A 156 -2.59 6.43 19.62
C LEU A 156 -2.39 7.95 19.65
N GLY A 157 -3.51 8.68 19.69
CA GLY A 157 -3.51 10.15 19.74
C GLY A 157 -3.20 10.84 18.40
N GLN A 158 -3.08 10.10 17.30
CA GLN A 158 -2.77 10.63 15.98
C GLN A 158 -4.01 10.67 15.08
N LYS A 159 -4.06 11.63 14.17
CA LYS A 159 -5.03 11.70 13.09
C LYS A 159 -4.50 10.87 11.91
N VAL A 160 -5.06 9.67 11.75
CA VAL A 160 -4.62 8.68 10.78
C VAL A 160 -5.47 8.76 9.52
N GLY A 161 -4.85 9.00 8.38
CA GLY A 161 -5.45 8.84 7.06
C GLY A 161 -5.16 7.46 6.49
N ILE A 162 -6.11 6.90 5.77
CA ILE A 162 -5.99 5.61 5.08
C ILE A 162 -6.31 5.82 3.60
N ILE A 163 -5.43 5.37 2.71
CA ILE A 163 -5.71 5.38 1.28
C ILE A 163 -6.39 4.07 0.90
N LEU A 164 -7.65 4.16 0.46
CA LEU A 164 -8.40 3.05 -0.12
C LEU A 164 -8.15 3.02 -1.63
N THR A 165 -7.61 1.91 -2.14
CA THR A 165 -7.03 1.85 -3.49
C THR A 165 -7.95 1.26 -4.55
N GLY A 166 -8.90 0.40 -4.17
CA GLY A 166 -9.78 -0.24 -5.13
C GLY A 166 -10.87 -1.09 -4.51
N GLY A 167 -11.74 -1.63 -5.36
CA GLY A 167 -12.91 -2.43 -4.97
C GLY A 167 -13.21 -3.59 -5.93
N ASN A 168 -12.23 -4.04 -6.70
CA ASN A 168 -12.38 -5.18 -7.61
C ASN A 168 -12.26 -6.51 -6.85
N VAL A 169 -13.35 -6.95 -6.23
CA VAL A 169 -13.40 -8.15 -5.39
C VAL A 169 -14.43 -9.15 -5.90
N ASP A 170 -14.06 -10.40 -5.91
CA ASP A 170 -14.93 -11.55 -6.13
C ASP A 170 -15.28 -12.16 -4.76
N LEU A 171 -16.54 -12.02 -4.35
CA LEU A 171 -17.01 -12.46 -3.02
C LEU A 171 -16.94 -13.98 -2.84
N ASP A 172 -16.98 -14.75 -3.94
CA ASP A 172 -16.88 -16.21 -3.88
C ASP A 172 -15.45 -16.70 -3.52
N ARG A 173 -14.50 -15.77 -3.42
CA ARG A 173 -13.09 -16.04 -3.09
C ARG A 173 -12.67 -15.57 -1.69
N LEU A 174 -13.60 -15.08 -0.90
CA LEU A 174 -13.36 -14.57 0.45
C LEU A 174 -13.60 -15.59 1.55
#